data_2d55df7232e9f1b255b293bfe1c6aec0
#
_entry.id   2d55df7232e9f1b255b293bfe1c6aec0
#
_cell.length_a   1.000
_cell.length_b   1.000
_cell.length_c   1.000
_cell.angle_alpha   90.00
_cell.angle_beta   90.00
_cell.angle_gamma   90.00
#
_symmetry.space_group_name_H-M   'P 1'
#
loop_
_entity.id
_entity.type
_entity.pdbx_description
1 polymer ?
#
loop_
_entity_poly.entity_id
_entity_poly.type
_entity_poly.pdbx_seq_one_letter_code
_entity_poly.pdbx_strand_id
1 'polypeptide(L)'
;MGRAFEYRKAAKLKRWGHMAKTFTRLGKQIAIAVKAGGPDPDTNSTLRGVIATCKRENMPKDNIERAIKNALGKDTSDYKGMTYEGYGPHGIAIFVDTLTDNTTRTVADVRSIFNKFGGNLGTTGSLAFLFDHKCIFTFKKKDGIDMDELILELIDFNVEDEYDEDPEEGTITIYGDPKSYAAIQKHLEECGFEEVGGDFTYIPNDTKDVTPEQRETIDKMIERLEEFDDVQTVYTNMKPAED
;
A
#
# COMPACT_ATOMS: atom_id res chain seq x y z
N MET A 1 13.01 9.62 14.23
CA MET A 1 12.12 8.71 13.48
C MET A 1 11.17 9.55 12.66
N GLY A 2 11.08 9.31 11.36
CA GLY A 2 10.29 10.13 10.45
C GLY A 2 8.78 9.95 10.63
N ARG A 3 7.99 10.97 10.25
CA ARG A 3 6.52 10.98 10.28
C ARG A 3 5.92 9.75 9.58
N ALA A 4 6.52 9.31 8.48
CA ALA A 4 6.13 8.15 7.71
C ALA A 4 6.30 6.82 8.48
N PHE A 5 7.33 6.70 9.33
CA PHE A 5 7.58 5.51 10.15
C PHE A 5 6.47 5.28 11.18
N GLU A 6 6.08 6.32 11.94
CA GLU A 6 5.00 6.20 12.94
C GLU A 6 3.67 5.82 12.30
N TYR A 7 3.40 6.38 11.11
CA TYR A 7 2.20 6.05 10.34
C TYR A 7 2.18 4.57 9.91
N ARG A 8 3.34 4.03 9.52
CA ARG A 8 3.48 2.62 9.11
C ARG A 8 3.44 1.66 10.29
N LYS A 9 4.04 2.01 11.44
CA LYS A 9 4.01 1.17 12.65
C LYS A 9 2.58 0.89 13.09
N ALA A 10 1.74 1.93 13.14
CA ALA A 10 0.31 1.78 13.46
C ALA A 10 -0.45 0.93 12.43
N ALA A 11 -0.15 1.08 11.13
CA ALA A 11 -0.73 0.25 10.07
C ALA A 11 -0.29 -1.22 10.16
N LYS A 12 0.97 -1.48 10.53
CA LYS A 12 1.52 -2.84 10.68
C LYS A 12 0.84 -3.65 11.80
N LEU A 13 0.59 -3.03 12.96
CA LEU A 13 -0.11 -3.68 14.08
C LEU A 13 -1.56 -4.09 13.74
N LYS A 14 -2.25 -3.30 12.90
CA LYS A 14 -3.58 -3.63 12.40
C LYS A 14 -3.58 -4.78 11.37
N ARG A 15 -2.48 -4.99 10.63
CA ARG A 15 -2.40 -6.02 9.57
C ARG A 15 -2.44 -7.47 10.07
N TRP A 16 -1.96 -7.77 11.26
CA TRP A 16 -1.88 -9.15 11.76
C TRP A 16 -3.24 -9.83 11.94
N GLY A 17 -4.32 -9.07 12.11
CA GLY A 17 -5.68 -9.59 12.20
C GLY A 17 -6.34 -10.02 10.87
N HIS A 18 -5.72 -9.72 9.71
CA HIS A 18 -6.40 -9.80 8.41
C HIS A 18 -5.68 -10.59 7.31
N MET A 19 -4.90 -11.65 7.65
CA MET A 19 -4.11 -12.43 6.67
C MET A 19 -4.91 -12.91 5.44
N ALA A 20 -6.17 -13.35 5.62
CA ALA A 20 -6.99 -13.81 4.50
C ALA A 20 -7.29 -12.66 3.50
N LYS A 21 -7.55 -11.45 3.99
CA LYS A 21 -7.78 -10.27 3.17
C LYS A 21 -6.52 -9.82 2.46
N THR A 22 -5.36 -9.88 3.14
CA THR A 22 -4.06 -9.60 2.54
C THR A 22 -3.80 -10.51 1.34
N PHE A 23 -4.10 -11.80 1.46
CA PHE A 23 -3.92 -12.74 0.35
C PHE A 23 -4.88 -12.49 -0.80
N THR A 24 -6.13 -12.10 -0.53
CA THR A 24 -7.08 -11.71 -1.58
C THR A 24 -6.60 -10.46 -2.32
N ARG A 25 -6.11 -9.45 -1.59
CA ARG A 25 -5.54 -8.23 -2.14
C ARG A 25 -4.33 -8.52 -3.04
N LEU A 26 -3.36 -9.27 -2.53
CA LEU A 26 -2.17 -9.66 -3.30
C LEU A 26 -2.53 -10.51 -4.51
N GLY A 27 -3.54 -11.37 -4.43
CA GLY A 27 -4.05 -12.12 -5.57
C GLY A 27 -4.58 -11.24 -6.70
N LYS A 28 -5.27 -10.13 -6.38
CA LYS A 28 -5.71 -9.13 -7.37
C LYS A 28 -4.52 -8.39 -8.00
N GLN A 29 -3.51 -8.02 -7.21
CA GLN A 29 -2.28 -7.38 -7.70
C GLN A 29 -1.51 -8.32 -8.64
N ILE A 30 -1.39 -9.61 -8.31
CA ILE A 30 -0.82 -10.63 -9.20
C ILE A 30 -1.59 -10.67 -10.52
N ALA A 31 -2.94 -10.69 -10.48
CA ALA A 31 -3.75 -10.75 -11.70
C ALA A 31 -3.51 -9.55 -12.61
N ILE A 32 -3.41 -8.34 -12.05
CA ILE A 32 -3.09 -7.12 -12.81
C ILE A 32 -1.69 -7.21 -13.42
N ALA A 33 -0.69 -7.59 -12.62
CA ALA A 33 0.69 -7.69 -13.10
C ALA A 33 0.83 -8.72 -14.22
N VAL A 34 0.20 -9.89 -14.09
CA VAL A 34 0.21 -10.95 -15.13
C VAL A 34 -0.46 -10.47 -16.42
N LYS A 35 -1.61 -9.77 -16.32
CA LYS A 35 -2.30 -9.23 -17.51
C LYS A 35 -1.47 -8.16 -18.21
N ALA A 36 -0.73 -7.34 -17.48
CA ALA A 36 0.08 -6.25 -18.03
C ALA A 36 1.39 -6.74 -18.70
N GLY A 37 2.08 -7.73 -18.10
CA GLY A 37 3.43 -8.10 -18.52
C GLY A 37 3.67 -9.61 -18.70
N GLY A 38 2.63 -10.44 -18.57
CA GLY A 38 2.75 -11.90 -18.70
C GLY A 38 3.06 -12.60 -17.37
N PRO A 39 3.01 -13.95 -17.36
CA PRO A 39 3.08 -14.76 -16.15
C PRO A 39 4.50 -15.06 -15.66
N ASP A 40 5.51 -14.68 -16.41
CA ASP A 40 6.91 -14.99 -16.12
C ASP A 40 7.55 -13.85 -15.32
N PRO A 41 7.93 -14.08 -14.03
CA PRO A 41 8.56 -13.07 -13.20
C PRO A 41 9.91 -12.58 -13.74
N ASP A 42 10.63 -13.41 -14.51
CA ASP A 42 11.93 -13.02 -15.04
C ASP A 42 11.83 -11.91 -16.09
N THR A 43 10.72 -11.91 -16.83
CA THR A 43 10.42 -10.90 -17.85
C THR A 43 9.45 -9.81 -17.40
N ASN A 44 8.77 -10.00 -16.26
CA ASN A 44 7.78 -9.10 -15.71
C ASN A 44 8.22 -8.56 -14.35
N SER A 45 8.90 -7.40 -14.33
CA SER A 45 9.40 -6.77 -13.11
C SER A 45 8.29 -6.43 -12.11
N THR A 46 7.13 -6.00 -12.57
CA THR A 46 5.97 -5.72 -11.72
C THR A 46 5.50 -6.99 -10.99
N LEU A 47 5.37 -8.11 -11.72
CA LEU A 47 5.02 -9.39 -11.12
C LEU A 47 6.06 -9.86 -10.12
N ARG A 48 7.36 -9.69 -10.43
CA ARG A 48 8.46 -10.03 -9.53
C ARG A 48 8.36 -9.24 -8.21
N GLY A 49 8.10 -7.93 -8.28
CA GLY A 49 7.90 -7.09 -7.09
C GLY A 49 6.69 -7.52 -6.25
N VAL A 50 5.55 -7.84 -6.90
CA VAL A 50 4.36 -8.35 -6.20
C VAL A 50 4.64 -9.71 -5.55
N ILE A 51 5.38 -10.61 -6.21
CA ILE A 51 5.78 -11.91 -5.62
C ILE A 51 6.68 -11.70 -4.40
N ALA A 52 7.63 -10.77 -4.45
CA ALA A 52 8.48 -10.45 -3.31
C ALA A 52 7.63 -9.93 -2.13
N THR A 53 6.65 -9.07 -2.39
CA THR A 53 5.68 -8.63 -1.37
C THR A 53 4.86 -9.80 -0.82
N CYS A 54 4.40 -10.72 -1.67
CA CYS A 54 3.69 -11.93 -1.24
C CYS A 54 4.52 -12.78 -0.27
N LYS A 55 5.80 -12.98 -0.56
CA LYS A 55 6.73 -13.73 0.30
C LYS A 55 6.93 -13.04 1.64
N ARG A 56 7.13 -11.72 1.65
CA ARG A 56 7.27 -10.91 2.86
C ARG A 56 6.03 -10.99 3.75
N GLU A 57 4.83 -11.07 3.14
CA GLU A 57 3.55 -11.24 3.85
C GLU A 57 3.24 -12.72 4.17
N ASN A 58 4.21 -13.63 3.99
CA ASN A 58 4.10 -15.07 4.25
C ASN A 58 2.97 -15.75 3.44
N MET A 59 2.71 -15.30 2.23
CA MET A 59 1.75 -15.98 1.34
C MET A 59 2.34 -17.31 0.85
N PRO A 60 1.64 -18.44 1.02
CA PRO A 60 2.16 -19.73 0.55
C PRO A 60 2.42 -19.75 -0.97
N LYS A 61 3.50 -20.41 -1.36
CA LYS A 61 3.91 -20.53 -2.78
C LYS A 61 2.78 -21.04 -3.66
N ASP A 62 2.04 -22.06 -3.20
CA ASP A 62 0.92 -22.63 -3.94
C ASP A 62 -0.20 -21.60 -4.21
N ASN A 63 -0.40 -20.64 -3.31
CA ASN A 63 -1.37 -19.57 -3.49
C ASN A 63 -0.91 -18.56 -4.55
N ILE A 64 0.40 -18.23 -4.57
CA ILE A 64 1.01 -17.37 -5.59
C ILE A 64 0.88 -18.02 -6.97
N GLU A 65 1.30 -19.28 -7.11
CA GLU A 65 1.21 -20.03 -8.37
C GLU A 65 -0.24 -20.16 -8.86
N ARG A 66 -1.19 -20.41 -7.94
CA ARG A 66 -2.61 -20.46 -8.26
C ARG A 66 -3.13 -19.11 -8.74
N ALA A 67 -2.73 -18.01 -8.11
CA ALA A 67 -3.13 -16.67 -8.52
C ALA A 67 -2.61 -16.34 -9.93
N ILE A 68 -1.35 -16.66 -10.23
CA ILE A 68 -0.75 -16.48 -11.57
C ILE A 68 -1.52 -17.32 -12.60
N LYS A 69 -1.79 -18.60 -12.30
CA LYS A 69 -2.54 -19.49 -13.19
C LYS A 69 -3.97 -19.00 -13.44
N ASN A 70 -4.64 -18.55 -12.39
CA ASN A 70 -6.00 -18.01 -12.50
C ASN A 70 -6.02 -16.74 -13.37
N ALA A 71 -5.00 -15.89 -13.27
CA ALA A 71 -4.86 -14.67 -14.06
C ALA A 71 -4.78 -14.93 -15.59
N LEU A 72 -4.37 -16.12 -16.00
CA LEU A 72 -4.33 -16.55 -17.41
C LEU A 72 -5.67 -17.11 -17.91
N GLY A 73 -6.62 -17.33 -17.04
CA GLY A 73 -7.95 -17.89 -17.39
C GLY A 73 -8.77 -16.93 -18.26
N LYS A 74 -9.71 -17.50 -19.06
CA LYS A 74 -10.58 -16.70 -19.94
C LYS A 74 -11.61 -15.84 -19.20
N ASP A 75 -11.94 -16.21 -17.97
CA ASP A 75 -12.96 -15.54 -17.14
C ASP A 75 -12.34 -14.66 -16.05
N THR A 76 -11.14 -14.12 -16.30
CA THR A 76 -10.46 -13.30 -15.31
C THR A 76 -11.06 -11.91 -15.28
N SER A 77 -11.51 -11.48 -14.11
CA SER A 77 -12.02 -10.12 -13.86
C SER A 77 -10.99 -9.04 -14.27
N ASP A 78 -11.49 -8.01 -14.97
CA ASP A 78 -10.68 -6.85 -15.32
C ASP A 78 -10.68 -5.86 -14.15
N TYR A 79 -9.76 -6.06 -13.22
CA TYR A 79 -9.60 -5.16 -12.10
C TYR A 79 -9.09 -3.79 -12.53
N LYS A 80 -9.73 -2.75 -11.98
CA LYS A 80 -9.33 -1.35 -12.16
C LYS A 80 -9.03 -0.75 -10.81
N GLY A 81 -7.90 -0.05 -10.71
CA GLY A 81 -7.58 0.78 -9.56
C GLY A 81 -8.50 2.01 -9.53
N MET A 82 -9.16 2.22 -8.42
CA MET A 82 -10.00 3.40 -8.17
C MET A 82 -9.76 3.90 -6.77
N THR A 83 -9.69 5.22 -6.62
CA THR A 83 -9.59 5.87 -5.32
C THR A 83 -10.87 6.60 -4.97
N TYR A 84 -11.27 6.50 -3.72
CA TYR A 84 -12.42 7.22 -3.18
C TYR A 84 -11.96 8.10 -2.03
N GLU A 85 -12.44 9.33 -2.00
CA GLU A 85 -11.98 10.37 -1.10
C GLU A 85 -13.16 11.01 -0.40
N GLY A 86 -13.01 11.31 0.88
CA GLY A 86 -14.05 11.98 1.63
C GLY A 86 -13.64 12.31 3.05
N TYR A 87 -14.52 13.01 3.73
CA TYR A 87 -14.38 13.29 5.15
C TYR A 87 -15.21 12.31 5.96
N GLY A 88 -14.56 11.60 6.87
CA GLY A 88 -15.21 10.77 7.89
C GLY A 88 -15.68 11.60 9.09
N PRO A 89 -16.10 10.92 10.16
CA PRO A 89 -16.50 11.59 11.39
C PRO A 89 -15.37 12.47 11.92
N HIS A 90 -15.73 13.54 12.62
CA HIS A 90 -14.81 14.52 13.20
C HIS A 90 -13.94 15.26 12.18
N GLY A 91 -14.29 15.20 10.87
CA GLY A 91 -13.56 15.88 9.80
C GLY A 91 -12.20 15.28 9.51
N ILE A 92 -12.01 13.99 9.74
CA ILE A 92 -10.83 13.25 9.33
C ILE A 92 -10.91 13.00 7.82
N ALA A 93 -9.86 13.35 7.11
CA ALA A 93 -9.73 13.01 5.70
C ALA A 93 -9.47 11.50 5.56
N ILE A 94 -10.25 10.85 4.71
CA ILE A 94 -10.17 9.42 4.43
C ILE A 94 -9.96 9.21 2.94
N PHE A 95 -8.93 8.44 2.61
CA PHE A 95 -8.58 8.06 1.26
C PHE A 95 -8.65 6.53 1.15
N VAL A 96 -9.50 6.02 0.27
CA VAL A 96 -9.75 4.58 0.11
C VAL A 96 -9.21 4.12 -1.23
N ASP A 97 -8.16 3.32 -1.22
CA ASP A 97 -7.62 2.69 -2.42
C ASP A 97 -8.33 1.36 -2.68
N THR A 98 -8.73 1.13 -3.93
CA THR A 98 -9.51 -0.04 -4.32
C THR A 98 -9.03 -0.67 -5.61
N LEU A 99 -9.17 -2.00 -5.71
CA LEU A 99 -9.06 -2.78 -6.94
C LEU A 99 -10.37 -3.50 -7.19
N THR A 100 -11.11 -3.07 -8.19
CA THR A 100 -12.47 -3.57 -8.46
C THR A 100 -12.69 -3.93 -9.92
N ASP A 101 -13.51 -4.94 -10.13
CA ASP A 101 -14.10 -5.30 -11.44
C ASP A 101 -15.47 -4.62 -11.66
N ASN A 102 -16.03 -3.97 -10.61
CA ASN A 102 -17.33 -3.31 -10.67
C ASN A 102 -17.35 -2.01 -9.87
N THR A 103 -17.01 -0.91 -10.53
CA THR A 103 -16.93 0.44 -9.92
C THR A 103 -18.26 0.92 -9.36
N THR A 104 -19.40 0.51 -9.94
CA THR A 104 -20.74 0.89 -9.46
C THR A 104 -21.04 0.24 -8.12
N ARG A 105 -20.70 -1.03 -7.93
CA ARG A 105 -20.81 -1.73 -6.65
C ARG A 105 -19.93 -1.03 -5.61
N THR A 106 -18.64 -0.89 -5.91
CA THR A 106 -17.66 -0.37 -4.97
C THR A 106 -17.98 1.04 -4.49
N VAL A 107 -18.39 1.95 -5.38
CA VAL A 107 -18.77 3.31 -4.96
C VAL A 107 -20.02 3.32 -4.05
N ALA A 108 -20.97 2.41 -4.29
CA ALA A 108 -22.16 2.29 -3.46
C ALA A 108 -21.80 1.77 -2.06
N ASP A 109 -20.94 0.75 -1.99
CA ASP A 109 -20.46 0.16 -0.74
C ASP A 109 -19.68 1.18 0.09
N VAL A 110 -18.68 1.84 -0.50
CA VAL A 110 -17.90 2.89 0.17
C VAL A 110 -18.78 4.02 0.66
N ARG A 111 -19.69 4.55 -0.20
CA ARG A 111 -20.62 5.63 0.16
C ARG A 111 -21.51 5.23 1.31
N SER A 112 -21.98 3.98 1.36
CA SER A 112 -22.85 3.50 2.44
C SER A 112 -22.17 3.59 3.80
N ILE A 113 -20.86 3.28 3.87
CA ILE A 113 -20.08 3.37 5.10
C ILE A 113 -19.86 4.83 5.49
N PHE A 114 -19.47 5.71 4.54
CA PHE A 114 -19.34 7.14 4.83
C PHE A 114 -20.61 7.69 5.44
N ASN A 115 -21.77 7.44 4.81
CA ASN A 115 -23.07 7.90 5.30
C ASN A 115 -23.40 7.32 6.70
N LYS A 116 -23.12 6.03 6.92
CA LYS A 116 -23.40 5.34 8.19
C LYS A 116 -22.64 5.97 9.37
N PHE A 117 -21.42 6.43 9.14
CA PHE A 117 -20.57 7.05 10.17
C PHE A 117 -20.67 8.59 10.18
N GLY A 118 -21.65 9.17 9.48
CA GLY A 118 -21.86 10.62 9.45
C GLY A 118 -20.81 11.40 8.67
N GLY A 119 -20.07 10.70 7.81
CA GLY A 119 -19.11 11.27 6.87
C GLY A 119 -19.76 11.63 5.55
N ASN A 120 -18.95 12.14 4.63
CA ASN A 120 -19.37 12.52 3.28
C ASN A 120 -18.31 12.11 2.25
N LEU A 121 -18.72 11.31 1.27
CA LEU A 121 -17.87 10.96 0.15
C LEU A 121 -17.79 12.14 -0.83
N GLY A 122 -16.57 12.61 -1.07
CA GLY A 122 -16.27 13.70 -2.00
C GLY A 122 -16.17 13.24 -3.46
N THR A 123 -15.73 14.15 -4.30
CA THR A 123 -15.35 13.86 -5.69
C THR A 123 -13.90 13.45 -5.76
N THR A 124 -13.55 12.64 -6.76
CA THR A 124 -12.15 12.22 -6.99
C THR A 124 -11.24 13.45 -7.15
N GLY A 125 -10.10 13.45 -6.47
CA GLY A 125 -9.13 14.54 -6.44
C GLY A 125 -9.42 15.63 -5.39
N SER A 126 -10.55 15.54 -4.66
CA SER A 126 -10.92 16.57 -3.67
C SER A 126 -9.99 16.63 -2.46
N LEU A 127 -9.33 15.53 -2.12
CA LEU A 127 -8.40 15.40 -0.99
C LEU A 127 -6.97 15.04 -1.42
N ALA A 128 -6.71 14.96 -2.73
CA ALA A 128 -5.39 14.57 -3.23
C ALA A 128 -4.25 15.47 -2.73
N PHE A 129 -4.54 16.75 -2.46
CA PHE A 129 -3.58 17.70 -1.93
C PHE A 129 -3.22 17.48 -0.45
N LEU A 130 -3.99 16.67 0.28
CA LEU A 130 -3.73 16.32 1.68
C LEU A 130 -2.81 15.12 1.84
N PHE A 131 -2.53 14.40 0.76
CA PHE A 131 -1.73 13.18 0.79
C PHE A 131 -0.68 13.18 -0.31
N ASP A 132 0.53 12.82 0.04
CA ASP A 132 1.60 12.53 -0.91
C ASP A 132 1.49 11.07 -1.36
N HIS A 133 1.36 10.84 -2.66
CA HIS A 133 1.43 9.50 -3.23
C HIS A 133 2.89 9.11 -3.42
N LYS A 134 3.33 8.03 -2.77
CA LYS A 134 4.71 7.54 -2.80
C LYS A 134 4.74 6.06 -3.18
N CYS A 135 5.82 5.64 -3.82
CA CYS A 135 6.20 4.24 -3.78
C CYS A 135 7.14 3.99 -2.61
N ILE A 136 7.03 2.84 -2.00
CA ILE A 136 7.84 2.41 -0.87
C ILE A 136 8.53 1.10 -1.18
N PHE A 137 9.81 0.99 -0.79
CA PHE A 137 10.55 -0.26 -0.86
C PHE A 137 11.09 -0.57 0.52
N THR A 138 10.86 -1.81 0.96
CA THR A 138 11.41 -2.32 2.22
C THR A 138 12.28 -3.52 1.91
N PHE A 139 13.54 -3.45 2.30
CA PHE A 139 14.54 -4.49 2.08
C PHE A 139 15.41 -4.67 3.33
N LYS A 140 16.05 -5.84 3.44
CA LYS A 140 16.97 -6.10 4.55
C LYS A 140 18.24 -5.30 4.39
N LYS A 141 18.71 -4.72 5.50
CA LYS A 141 20.03 -4.09 5.56
C LYS A 141 21.09 -5.12 5.24
N LYS A 142 22.03 -4.75 4.40
CA LYS A 142 23.12 -5.64 3.94
C LYS A 142 24.44 -5.14 4.48
N ASP A 143 25.24 -6.03 5.03
CA ASP A 143 26.57 -5.71 5.52
C ASP A 143 27.47 -5.23 4.38
N GLY A 144 28.22 -4.15 4.64
CA GLY A 144 29.17 -3.58 3.69
C GLY A 144 28.59 -2.63 2.66
N ILE A 145 27.29 -2.33 2.72
CA ILE A 145 26.66 -1.26 1.93
C ILE A 145 26.58 0.00 2.78
N ASP A 146 27.14 1.09 2.26
CA ASP A 146 26.98 2.43 2.81
C ASP A 146 25.59 2.95 2.39
N MET A 147 24.71 3.15 3.38
CA MET A 147 23.35 3.59 3.12
C MET A 147 23.28 5.03 2.61
N ASP A 148 24.18 5.88 3.07
CA ASP A 148 24.20 7.28 2.63
C ASP A 148 24.63 7.37 1.16
N GLU A 149 25.59 6.51 0.73
CA GLU A 149 25.99 6.42 -0.67
C GLU A 149 24.85 5.85 -1.54
N LEU A 150 24.18 4.80 -1.09
CA LEU A 150 23.02 4.23 -1.79
C LEU A 150 21.88 5.25 -1.95
N ILE A 151 21.57 6.00 -0.90
CA ILE A 151 20.53 7.03 -0.97
C ILE A 151 20.92 8.14 -1.95
N LEU A 152 22.17 8.57 -1.97
CA LEU A 152 22.66 9.55 -2.95
C LEU A 152 22.46 9.07 -4.40
N GLU A 153 22.71 7.79 -4.69
CA GLU A 153 22.44 7.21 -6.01
C GLU A 153 20.94 7.18 -6.32
N LEU A 154 20.11 6.88 -5.31
CA LEU A 154 18.66 6.77 -5.45
C LEU A 154 17.95 8.13 -5.59
N ILE A 155 18.55 9.23 -5.19
CA ILE A 155 18.04 10.59 -5.42
C ILE A 155 17.83 10.88 -6.91
N ASP A 156 18.68 10.34 -7.78
CA ASP A 156 18.52 10.47 -9.24
C ASP A 156 17.24 9.80 -9.76
N PHE A 157 16.66 8.90 -8.98
CA PHE A 157 15.36 8.25 -9.24
C PHE A 157 14.21 8.86 -8.44
N ASN A 158 14.38 10.06 -7.89
CA ASN A 158 13.40 10.77 -7.05
C ASN A 158 13.02 9.98 -5.77
N VAL A 159 13.98 9.33 -5.15
CA VAL A 159 13.86 8.81 -3.78
C VAL A 159 14.14 9.94 -2.82
N GLU A 160 13.44 9.97 -1.69
CA GLU A 160 13.67 10.93 -0.61
C GLU A 160 15.02 10.68 0.05
N ASP A 161 15.65 11.72 0.56
CA ASP A 161 16.93 11.67 1.27
C ASP A 161 16.79 11.05 2.68
N GLU A 162 15.57 11.00 3.22
CA GLU A 162 15.28 10.34 4.48
C GLU A 162 14.79 8.90 4.24
N TYR A 163 15.27 7.99 5.07
CA TYR A 163 14.82 6.59 5.10
C TYR A 163 14.52 6.16 6.53
N ASP A 164 13.70 5.13 6.68
CA ASP A 164 13.39 4.55 7.97
C ASP A 164 14.15 3.24 8.17
N GLU A 165 14.72 3.06 9.35
CA GLU A 165 15.35 1.81 9.78
C GLU A 165 14.52 1.15 10.87
N ASP A 166 14.21 -0.14 10.70
CA ASP A 166 13.62 -0.99 11.74
C ASP A 166 14.74 -1.90 12.31
N PRO A 167 15.30 -1.57 13.49
CA PRO A 167 16.40 -2.33 14.07
C PRO A 167 15.99 -3.74 14.52
N GLU A 168 14.70 -3.96 14.84
CA GLU A 168 14.20 -5.27 15.29
C GLU A 168 14.11 -6.25 14.11
N GLU A 169 13.67 -5.79 12.96
CA GLU A 169 13.60 -6.60 11.74
C GLU A 169 14.86 -6.50 10.88
N GLY A 170 15.74 -5.55 11.15
CA GLY A 170 16.94 -5.27 10.35
C GLY A 170 16.58 -4.82 8.94
N THR A 171 15.48 -4.06 8.78
CA THR A 171 15.00 -3.61 7.48
C THR A 171 15.15 -2.09 7.31
N ILE A 172 15.41 -1.70 6.07
CA ILE A 172 15.39 -0.31 5.60
C ILE A 172 14.14 -0.10 4.76
N THR A 173 13.54 1.07 4.91
CA THR A 173 12.43 1.51 4.06
C THR A 173 12.74 2.86 3.46
N ILE A 174 12.62 2.93 2.14
CA ILE A 174 12.80 4.14 1.33
C ILE A 174 11.49 4.55 0.66
N TYR A 175 11.37 5.83 0.35
CA TYR A 175 10.20 6.46 -0.26
C TYR A 175 10.61 7.16 -1.54
N GLY A 176 9.84 6.97 -2.62
CA GLY A 176 10.14 7.58 -3.91
C GLY A 176 8.90 8.01 -4.69
N ASP A 177 9.13 8.68 -5.82
CA ASP A 177 8.04 9.01 -6.75
C ASP A 177 7.48 7.71 -7.35
N PRO A 178 6.15 7.53 -7.38
CA PRO A 178 5.52 6.34 -7.97
C PRO A 178 5.92 6.06 -9.42
N LYS A 179 6.25 7.11 -10.19
CA LYS A 179 6.70 6.97 -11.59
C LYS A 179 8.07 6.32 -11.69
N SER A 180 8.88 6.42 -10.65
CA SER A 180 10.22 5.85 -10.60
C SER A 180 10.26 4.42 -10.07
N TYR A 181 9.11 3.81 -9.73
CA TYR A 181 9.02 2.49 -9.13
C TYR A 181 9.92 1.44 -9.82
N ALA A 182 9.80 1.29 -11.13
CA ALA A 182 10.55 0.28 -11.88
C ALA A 182 12.07 0.56 -11.90
N ALA A 183 12.46 1.85 -11.94
CA ALA A 183 13.86 2.26 -11.95
C ALA A 183 14.49 2.02 -10.57
N ILE A 184 13.79 2.37 -9.49
CA ILE A 184 14.23 2.13 -8.11
C ILE A 184 14.39 0.63 -7.87
N GLN A 185 13.38 -0.18 -8.22
CA GLN A 185 13.43 -1.63 -8.05
C GLN A 185 14.65 -2.22 -8.77
N LYS A 186 14.85 -1.84 -10.05
CA LYS A 186 15.96 -2.32 -10.84
C LYS A 186 17.32 -1.95 -10.23
N HIS A 187 17.48 -0.71 -9.79
CA HIS A 187 18.72 -0.25 -9.17
C HIS A 187 19.03 -1.02 -7.88
N LEU A 188 18.03 -1.23 -7.02
CA LEU A 188 18.19 -2.03 -5.80
C LEU A 188 18.59 -3.49 -6.12
N GLU A 189 18.00 -4.11 -7.16
CA GLU A 189 18.37 -5.44 -7.63
C GLU A 189 19.82 -5.46 -8.16
N GLU A 190 20.25 -4.44 -8.90
CA GLU A 190 21.63 -4.28 -9.40
C GLU A 190 22.65 -4.09 -8.26
N CYS A 191 22.27 -3.42 -7.17
CA CYS A 191 23.05 -3.33 -5.92
C CYS A 191 23.07 -4.66 -5.13
N GLY A 192 22.39 -5.69 -5.64
CA GLY A 192 22.37 -7.03 -5.07
C GLY A 192 21.45 -7.21 -3.87
N PHE A 193 20.44 -6.36 -3.73
CA PHE A 193 19.35 -6.62 -2.79
C PHE A 193 18.44 -7.69 -3.39
N GLU A 194 18.18 -8.74 -2.60
CA GLU A 194 17.29 -9.83 -3.00
C GLU A 194 15.86 -9.54 -2.54
N GLU A 195 14.89 -10.09 -3.29
CA GLU A 195 13.46 -10.02 -2.94
C GLU A 195 12.94 -8.59 -2.69
N VAL A 196 13.44 -7.63 -3.49
CA VAL A 196 12.99 -6.23 -3.41
C VAL A 196 11.54 -6.14 -3.84
N GLY A 197 10.66 -6.05 -2.85
CA GLY A 197 9.23 -5.81 -3.04
C GLY A 197 8.88 -4.37 -2.73
N GLY A 198 8.24 -3.70 -3.68
CA GLY A 198 7.70 -2.37 -3.47
C GLY A 198 6.18 -2.37 -3.36
N ASP A 199 5.63 -1.31 -2.78
CA ASP A 199 4.20 -1.04 -2.70
C ASP A 199 3.95 0.46 -2.90
N PHE A 200 2.70 0.86 -2.97
CA PHE A 200 2.32 2.27 -3.03
C PHE A 200 1.64 2.67 -1.73
N THR A 201 1.80 3.93 -1.36
CA THR A 201 1.21 4.46 -0.13
C THR A 201 0.80 5.92 -0.30
N TYR A 202 -0.12 6.36 0.53
CA TYR A 202 -0.50 7.75 0.66
C TYR A 202 -0.13 8.24 2.06
N ILE A 203 0.73 9.24 2.13
CA ILE A 203 1.23 9.82 3.37
C ILE A 203 0.57 11.18 3.56
N PRO A 204 -0.13 11.43 4.68
CA PRO A 204 -0.76 12.73 4.89
C PRO A 204 0.29 13.82 5.11
N ASN A 205 0.10 14.96 4.43
CA ASN A 205 0.95 16.14 4.56
C ASN A 205 0.80 16.81 5.92
N ASP A 206 -0.40 16.69 6.51
CA ASP A 206 -0.72 17.20 7.83
C ASP A 206 -1.59 16.20 8.58
N THR A 207 -1.37 16.07 9.89
CA THR A 207 -2.10 15.13 10.75
C THR A 207 -3.05 15.88 11.66
N LYS A 208 -4.19 15.26 11.97
CA LYS A 208 -5.20 15.80 12.86
C LYS A 208 -5.28 15.01 14.16
N ASP A 209 -5.17 15.72 15.28
CA ASP A 209 -5.37 15.14 16.61
C ASP A 209 -6.84 14.78 16.83
N VAL A 210 -7.08 13.67 17.52
CA VAL A 210 -8.40 13.17 17.88
C VAL A 210 -8.39 12.66 19.33
N THR A 211 -9.55 12.73 20.00
CA THR A 211 -9.70 12.10 21.31
C THR A 211 -9.77 10.57 21.18
N PRO A 212 -9.55 9.81 22.28
CA PRO A 212 -9.66 8.34 22.24
C PRO A 212 -11.03 7.86 21.74
N GLU A 213 -12.12 8.52 22.12
CA GLU A 213 -13.49 8.17 21.70
C GLU A 213 -13.72 8.46 20.20
N GLN A 214 -13.15 9.56 19.72
CA GLN A 214 -13.20 9.92 18.30
C GLN A 214 -12.40 8.91 17.48
N ARG A 215 -11.22 8.51 17.97
CA ARG A 215 -10.38 7.47 17.35
C ARG A 215 -11.14 6.15 17.22
N GLU A 216 -11.78 5.69 18.29
CA GLU A 216 -12.55 4.45 18.26
C GLU A 216 -13.64 4.47 17.16
N THR A 217 -14.31 5.63 16.99
CA THR A 217 -15.32 5.79 15.95
C THR A 217 -14.72 5.72 14.55
N ILE A 218 -13.56 6.38 14.34
CA ILE A 218 -12.87 6.39 13.05
C ILE A 218 -12.32 4.99 12.74
N ASP A 219 -11.71 4.32 13.71
CA ASP A 219 -11.18 2.96 13.57
C ASP A 219 -12.27 1.96 13.17
N LYS A 220 -13.47 2.05 13.79
CA LYS A 220 -14.62 1.25 13.39
C LYS A 220 -15.05 1.52 11.94
N MET A 221 -14.98 2.76 11.49
CA MET A 221 -15.28 3.11 10.11
C MET A 221 -14.25 2.49 9.14
N ILE A 222 -12.95 2.59 9.48
CA ILE A 222 -11.86 2.00 8.70
C ILE A 222 -12.04 0.48 8.60
N GLU A 223 -12.28 -0.20 9.72
CA GLU A 223 -12.53 -1.64 9.76
C GLU A 223 -13.69 -2.05 8.84
N ARG A 224 -14.76 -1.29 8.84
CA ARG A 224 -15.92 -1.55 7.96
C ARG A 224 -15.62 -1.30 6.49
N LEU A 225 -14.80 -0.31 6.15
CA LEU A 225 -14.34 -0.09 4.77
C LEU A 225 -13.44 -1.24 4.32
N GLU A 226 -12.53 -1.66 5.18
CA GLU A 226 -11.61 -2.77 4.91
C GLU A 226 -12.30 -4.15 4.84
N GLU A 227 -13.55 -4.29 5.28
CA GLU A 227 -14.34 -5.53 5.11
C GLU A 227 -14.69 -5.82 3.64
N PHE A 228 -14.71 -4.81 2.77
CA PHE A 228 -14.99 -5.02 1.36
C PHE A 228 -13.78 -5.59 0.63
N ASP A 229 -14.01 -6.65 -0.16
CA ASP A 229 -12.94 -7.32 -0.92
C ASP A 229 -12.28 -6.41 -1.96
N ASP A 230 -12.97 -5.36 -2.40
CA ASP A 230 -12.44 -4.41 -3.38
C ASP A 230 -11.50 -3.37 -2.74
N VAL A 231 -11.60 -3.14 -1.43
CA VAL A 231 -10.76 -2.20 -0.71
C VAL A 231 -9.37 -2.82 -0.48
N GLN A 232 -8.34 -2.10 -0.91
CA GLN A 232 -6.95 -2.48 -0.74
C GLN A 232 -6.37 -1.92 0.56
N THR A 233 -6.51 -0.62 0.73
CA THR A 233 -5.99 0.11 1.89
C THR A 233 -6.83 1.35 2.15
N VAL A 234 -7.00 1.70 3.42
CA VAL A 234 -7.63 2.94 3.85
C VAL A 234 -6.57 3.81 4.52
N TYR A 235 -6.41 5.02 3.98
CA TYR A 235 -5.48 6.02 4.53
C TYR A 235 -6.27 7.14 5.19
N THR A 236 -5.72 7.71 6.25
CA THR A 236 -6.34 8.82 6.96
C THR A 236 -5.28 9.85 7.36
N ASN A 237 -5.71 11.08 7.58
CA ASN A 237 -4.86 12.08 8.20
C ASN A 237 -4.98 12.13 9.73
N MET A 238 -5.58 11.11 10.35
CA MET A 238 -5.62 10.98 11.80
C MET A 238 -4.21 10.75 12.33
N LYS A 239 -3.79 11.56 13.31
CA LYS A 239 -2.47 11.39 13.96
C LYS A 239 -2.36 9.96 14.54
N PRO A 240 -1.26 9.23 14.34
CA PRO A 240 -1.04 7.93 14.98
C PRO A 240 -1.22 7.99 16.49
N ALA A 241 -1.59 6.87 17.12
CA ALA A 241 -1.61 6.77 18.57
C ALA A 241 -0.16 6.89 19.09
N GLU A 242 0.04 7.67 20.14
CA GLU A 242 1.29 7.64 20.91
C GLU A 242 1.31 6.35 21.74
N ASP A 243 2.39 5.58 21.66
CA ASP A 243 2.62 4.35 22.44
C ASP A 243 2.86 4.64 23.94
#